data_f864b3465b52c010a99649fb2e6dc12d
#
_entry.id   f864b3465b52c010a99649fb2e6dc12d
#
_cell.length_a   1.000
_cell.length_b   1.000
_cell.length_c   1.000
_cell.angle_alpha   90.00
_cell.angle_beta   90.00
_cell.angle_gamma   90.00
#
_symmetry.space_group_name_H-M   'P 1'
#
loop_
_entity.id
_entity.type
_entity.pdbx_description
1 polymer ?
#
loop_
_entity_poly.entity_id
_entity_poly.type
_entity_poly.pdbx_seq_one_letter_code
_entity_poly.pdbx_strand_id
1 'polypeptide(L)'
;MKILFLSELGHTGKVPRDYKHMRTEFAQMCALEADHFPIPQLPNYNGSTDYDHVILLISKTPQLRDFLLTFDIVKFARKIGKKVWFMQEATSWIHQTMGLQHQINHINILNSVDGILSENETDYKYYRGVAPSTPVHTIPTLIIEDYLLDARKVVKQDKTMIGGNCSDWYGGFDSYLIADIFNNPIDMPKMSNVDLHDQLPRLKILPHVQFTHWRYKFAEYKFAVHLMPAITAGTFCLNTAFLGIPCIGYVDSDTQRKCQPDLSVDLYDVEKARELADRLVMDWDFYDHCSKTAIKNYELHYSESIFIEYMKEVFDG
;
A
#
# COMPACT_ATOMS: atom_id res chain seq x y z
N MET A 1 2.75 16.55 19.65
CA MET A 1 3.28 16.70 18.28
C MET A 1 2.10 16.93 17.35
N LYS A 2 2.15 18.02 16.55
CA LYS A 2 1.10 18.33 15.57
C LYS A 2 1.60 17.97 14.17
N ILE A 3 0.85 17.14 13.45
CA ILE A 3 1.22 16.63 12.12
C ILE A 3 0.13 17.02 11.13
N LEU A 4 0.55 17.49 9.95
CA LEU A 4 -0.32 17.77 8.82
C LEU A 4 0.09 16.95 7.60
N PHE A 5 -0.85 16.22 7.02
CA PHE A 5 -0.69 15.63 5.68
C PHE A 5 -1.28 16.55 4.62
N LEU A 6 -0.52 16.80 3.59
CA LEU A 6 -0.95 17.48 2.37
C LEU A 6 -1.00 16.47 1.24
N SER A 7 -2.17 16.21 0.67
CA SER A 7 -2.35 15.28 -0.45
C SER A 7 -3.45 15.71 -1.41
N GLU A 8 -3.72 14.92 -2.44
CA GLU A 8 -4.84 15.14 -3.35
C GLU A 8 -6.21 14.73 -2.79
N LEU A 9 -6.25 14.05 -1.64
CA LEU A 9 -7.46 13.51 -1.06
C LEU A 9 -8.42 14.62 -0.63
N GLY A 10 -9.72 14.37 -0.71
CA GLY A 10 -10.75 15.38 -0.50
C GLY A 10 -11.14 15.65 0.95
N HIS A 11 -10.39 15.14 1.94
CA HIS A 11 -10.65 15.37 3.36
C HIS A 11 -9.98 16.65 3.87
N THR A 12 -10.58 17.29 4.88
CA THR A 12 -9.99 18.46 5.55
C THR A 12 -10.15 18.31 7.07
N GLY A 13 -9.09 18.60 7.82
CA GLY A 13 -9.03 18.48 9.27
C GLY A 13 -8.60 17.09 9.74
N LYS A 14 -8.85 16.77 11.02
CA LYS A 14 -8.43 15.49 11.62
C LYS A 14 -9.13 14.32 10.94
N VAL A 15 -8.35 13.31 10.55
CA VAL A 15 -8.89 12.08 9.95
C VAL A 15 -9.42 11.19 11.06
N PRO A 16 -10.73 10.93 11.13
CA PRO A 16 -11.30 10.09 12.17
C PRO A 16 -11.00 8.61 11.93
N ARG A 17 -10.83 7.83 12.99
CA ARG A 17 -10.54 6.38 12.90
C ARG A 17 -11.63 5.58 12.19
N ASP A 18 -12.84 6.06 12.13
CA ASP A 18 -13.94 5.45 11.36
C ASP A 18 -14.00 5.89 9.91
N TYR A 19 -12.98 6.60 9.42
CA TYR A 19 -12.88 7.00 8.01
C TYR A 19 -12.73 5.76 7.11
N LYS A 20 -13.72 5.57 6.26
CA LYS A 20 -13.92 4.32 5.50
C LYS A 20 -13.08 4.28 4.23
N HIS A 21 -11.78 4.11 4.38
CA HIS A 21 -10.87 4.04 3.26
C HIS A 21 -9.80 2.96 3.46
N MET A 22 -9.38 2.28 2.37
CA MET A 22 -8.42 1.16 2.42
C MET A 22 -6.96 1.58 2.18
N ARG A 23 -6.70 2.84 1.86
CA ARG A 23 -5.34 3.28 1.55
C ARG A 23 -4.52 3.39 2.82
N THR A 24 -3.26 2.95 2.74
CA THR A 24 -2.32 2.97 3.86
C THR A 24 -2.14 4.37 4.45
N GLU A 25 -2.19 5.40 3.62
CA GLU A 25 -2.01 6.79 4.06
C GLU A 25 -3.11 7.23 5.04
N PHE A 26 -4.34 6.75 4.88
CA PHE A 26 -5.40 7.03 5.85
C PHE A 26 -5.16 6.31 7.17
N ALA A 27 -4.68 5.08 7.13
CA ALA A 27 -4.31 4.36 8.33
C ALA A 27 -3.19 5.09 9.09
N GLN A 28 -2.19 5.58 8.37
CA GLN A 28 -1.08 6.37 8.92
C GLN A 28 -1.56 7.69 9.53
N MET A 29 -2.43 8.43 8.83
CA MET A 29 -3.02 9.67 9.35
C MET A 29 -3.83 9.40 10.64
N CYS A 30 -4.61 8.33 10.68
CA CYS A 30 -5.38 7.92 11.86
C CYS A 30 -4.46 7.55 13.03
N ALA A 31 -3.43 6.74 12.79
CA ALA A 31 -2.48 6.30 13.81
C ALA A 31 -1.68 7.46 14.42
N LEU A 32 -1.34 8.45 13.60
CA LEU A 32 -0.60 9.65 14.02
C LEU A 32 -1.52 10.75 14.55
N GLU A 33 -2.82 10.54 14.58
CA GLU A 33 -3.81 11.57 14.90
C GLU A 33 -3.62 12.88 14.10
N ALA A 34 -3.22 12.76 12.85
CA ALA A 34 -2.84 13.86 12.01
C ALA A 34 -4.03 14.62 11.43
N ASP A 35 -3.81 15.91 11.15
CA ASP A 35 -4.70 16.69 10.30
C ASP A 35 -4.38 16.41 8.81
N HIS A 36 -5.36 16.66 7.96
CA HIS A 36 -5.22 16.57 6.50
C HIS A 36 -5.74 17.82 5.82
N PHE A 37 -5.10 18.23 4.71
CA PHE A 37 -5.59 19.28 3.84
C PHE A 37 -5.29 18.98 2.37
N PRO A 38 -6.27 19.19 1.45
CA PRO A 38 -6.09 18.93 0.03
C PRO A 38 -5.11 19.89 -0.66
N ILE A 39 -4.07 19.37 -1.33
CA ILE A 39 -3.09 20.18 -2.07
C ILE A 39 -3.74 21.12 -3.08
N PRO A 40 -4.75 20.73 -3.89
CA PRO A 40 -5.37 21.68 -4.85
C PRO A 40 -6.06 22.87 -4.20
N GLN A 41 -6.35 22.82 -2.91
CA GLN A 41 -7.01 23.88 -2.14
C GLN A 41 -6.03 24.79 -1.37
N LEU A 42 -4.71 24.52 -1.42
CA LEU A 42 -3.69 25.27 -0.71
C LEU A 42 -3.70 26.79 -0.97
N PRO A 43 -4.05 27.31 -2.15
CA PRO A 43 -4.20 28.76 -2.35
C PRO A 43 -5.19 29.43 -1.41
N ASN A 44 -6.17 28.66 -0.89
CA ASN A 44 -7.21 29.12 0.04
C ASN A 44 -6.98 28.63 1.47
N TYR A 45 -5.78 28.16 1.80
CA TYR A 45 -5.48 27.62 3.13
C TYR A 45 -5.59 28.71 4.21
N ASN A 46 -6.42 28.48 5.20
CA ASN A 46 -6.63 29.35 6.34
C ASN A 46 -6.51 28.61 7.68
N GLY A 47 -5.87 27.42 7.68
CA GLY A 47 -5.68 26.57 8.85
C GLY A 47 -4.51 27.01 9.73
N SER A 48 -4.13 26.12 10.64
CA SER A 48 -3.02 26.35 11.58
C SER A 48 -1.67 26.51 10.87
N THR A 49 -0.77 27.29 11.45
CA THR A 49 0.60 27.55 10.94
C THR A 49 1.68 27.15 11.96
N ASP A 50 1.35 26.22 12.87
CA ASP A 50 2.23 25.80 13.96
C ASP A 50 2.39 24.27 14.04
N TYR A 51 2.40 23.58 12.89
CA TYR A 51 2.66 22.15 12.83
C TYR A 51 4.14 21.84 13.14
N ASP A 52 4.37 20.75 13.86
CA ASP A 52 5.73 20.24 14.07
C ASP A 52 6.25 19.58 12.79
N HIS A 53 5.38 18.80 12.10
CA HIS A 53 5.70 18.10 10.87
C HIS A 53 4.62 18.31 9.81
N VAL A 54 5.04 18.56 8.57
CA VAL A 54 4.18 18.58 7.38
C VAL A 54 4.63 17.48 6.43
N ILE A 55 3.77 16.56 6.09
CA ILE A 55 4.04 15.43 5.19
C ILE A 55 3.38 15.71 3.84
N LEU A 56 4.22 15.84 2.82
CA LEU A 56 3.80 16.02 1.44
C LEU A 56 3.57 14.66 0.81
N LEU A 57 2.34 14.20 0.74
CA LEU A 57 1.97 12.97 0.06
C LEU A 57 1.66 13.28 -1.41
N ILE A 58 2.64 13.08 -2.28
CA ILE A 58 2.54 13.41 -3.70
C ILE A 58 2.10 12.18 -4.50
N SER A 59 0.94 12.29 -5.13
CA SER A 59 0.38 11.23 -5.96
C SER A 59 0.91 11.24 -7.40
N LYS A 60 0.56 10.17 -8.13
CA LYS A 60 0.84 10.03 -9.56
C LYS A 60 -0.11 10.83 -10.47
N THR A 61 -1.12 11.48 -9.92
CA THR A 61 -2.19 12.14 -10.69
C THR A 61 -1.64 13.27 -11.56
N PRO A 62 -1.87 13.29 -12.86
CA PRO A 62 -1.34 14.32 -13.75
C PRO A 62 -1.72 15.75 -13.32
N GLN A 63 -2.98 15.96 -12.93
CA GLN A 63 -3.49 17.27 -12.51
C GLN A 63 -2.73 17.82 -11.29
N LEU A 64 -2.40 16.95 -10.31
CA LEU A 64 -1.59 17.37 -9.19
C LEU A 64 -0.17 17.74 -9.64
N ARG A 65 0.41 16.94 -10.53
CA ARG A 65 1.75 17.18 -11.05
C ARG A 65 1.85 18.50 -11.81
N ASP A 66 0.85 18.81 -12.63
CA ASP A 66 0.76 20.11 -13.34
C ASP A 66 0.62 21.28 -12.37
N PHE A 67 -0.19 21.15 -11.32
CA PHE A 67 -0.29 22.14 -10.26
C PHE A 67 1.06 22.41 -9.59
N LEU A 68 1.82 21.37 -9.28
CA LEU A 68 3.12 21.47 -8.62
C LEU A 68 4.23 22.06 -9.51
N LEU A 69 4.05 22.18 -10.83
CA LEU A 69 4.97 22.93 -11.68
C LEU A 69 4.88 24.45 -11.45
N THR A 70 3.74 24.92 -10.99
CA THR A 70 3.46 26.35 -10.80
C THR A 70 3.34 26.76 -9.33
N PHE A 71 3.20 25.80 -8.42
CA PHE A 71 3.03 26.02 -6.99
C PHE A 71 4.19 25.42 -6.19
N ASP A 72 4.96 26.28 -5.53
CA ASP A 72 6.07 25.87 -4.66
C ASP A 72 5.52 25.32 -3.32
N ILE A 73 5.22 24.01 -3.33
CA ILE A 73 4.63 23.32 -2.19
C ILE A 73 5.59 23.25 -0.99
N VAL A 74 6.89 23.11 -1.21
CA VAL A 74 7.87 23.03 -0.12
C VAL A 74 7.97 24.39 0.59
N LYS A 75 8.03 25.48 -0.17
CA LYS A 75 8.02 26.84 0.38
C LYS A 75 6.72 27.12 1.16
N PHE A 76 5.59 26.64 0.66
CA PHE A 76 4.32 26.73 1.36
C PHE A 76 4.37 25.93 2.68
N ALA A 77 4.77 24.66 2.64
CA ALA A 77 4.83 23.78 3.79
C ALA A 77 5.73 24.34 4.91
N ARG A 78 6.87 24.93 4.55
CA ARG A 78 7.79 25.61 5.49
C ARG A 78 7.22 26.85 6.17
N LYS A 79 6.13 27.43 5.65
CA LYS A 79 5.43 28.55 6.33
C LYS A 79 4.50 28.08 7.43
N ILE A 80 4.05 26.81 7.38
CA ILE A 80 3.04 26.26 8.27
C ILE A 80 3.56 25.16 9.18
N GLY A 81 4.77 24.66 8.96
CA GLY A 81 5.39 23.63 9.76
C GLY A 81 6.89 23.77 9.92
N LYS A 82 7.43 23.17 10.99
CA LYS A 82 8.85 23.26 11.36
C LYS A 82 9.72 22.33 10.51
N LYS A 83 9.25 21.10 10.23
CA LYS A 83 9.91 20.12 9.38
C LYS A 83 8.97 19.67 8.26
N VAL A 84 9.51 19.49 7.07
CA VAL A 84 8.76 19.09 5.86
C VAL A 84 9.28 17.74 5.38
N TRP A 85 8.38 16.76 5.27
CA TRP A 85 8.66 15.41 4.82
C TRP A 85 8.03 15.17 3.46
N PHE A 86 8.69 14.36 2.66
CA PHE A 86 8.12 13.85 1.42
C PHE A 86 7.69 12.40 1.60
N MET A 87 6.54 12.06 1.05
CA MET A 87 6.04 10.70 0.92
C MET A 87 5.36 10.55 -0.43
N GLN A 88 5.49 9.41 -1.07
CA GLN A 88 4.86 9.19 -2.36
C GLN A 88 3.76 8.16 -2.29
N GLU A 89 2.64 8.47 -2.92
CA GLU A 89 1.67 7.47 -3.33
C GLU A 89 2.16 6.79 -4.62
N ALA A 90 2.18 5.49 -4.64
CA ALA A 90 2.71 4.65 -5.73
C ALA A 90 4.24 4.54 -5.75
N THR A 91 4.74 3.77 -6.69
CA THR A 91 6.14 3.41 -6.82
C THR A 91 6.99 4.50 -7.49
N SER A 92 8.27 4.55 -7.15
CA SER A 92 9.23 5.52 -7.72
C SER A 92 9.34 5.46 -9.24
N TRP A 93 9.21 4.28 -9.87
CA TRP A 93 9.35 4.15 -11.33
C TRP A 93 8.29 4.91 -12.12
N ILE A 94 7.14 5.25 -11.53
CA ILE A 94 6.11 6.05 -12.20
C ILE A 94 6.65 7.41 -12.64
N HIS A 95 7.61 7.99 -11.91
CA HIS A 95 8.22 9.26 -12.31
C HIS A 95 8.97 9.15 -13.63
N GLN A 96 9.53 7.99 -13.94
CA GLN A 96 10.25 7.76 -15.20
C GLN A 96 9.32 7.79 -16.42
N THR A 97 8.02 7.61 -16.22
CA THR A 97 6.99 7.70 -17.28
C THR A 97 6.46 9.11 -17.50
N MET A 98 6.87 10.07 -16.68
CA MET A 98 6.41 11.46 -16.75
C MET A 98 7.29 12.29 -17.67
N GLY A 99 6.74 13.43 -18.15
CA GLY A 99 7.51 14.41 -18.90
C GLY A 99 8.71 14.93 -18.11
N LEU A 100 9.81 15.27 -18.79
CA LEU A 100 11.07 15.69 -18.16
C LEU A 100 10.91 16.82 -17.14
N GLN A 101 10.04 17.79 -17.40
CA GLN A 101 9.80 18.91 -16.49
C GLN A 101 9.22 18.45 -15.13
N HIS A 102 8.32 17.45 -15.15
CA HIS A 102 7.78 16.87 -13.93
C HIS A 102 8.82 16.06 -13.17
N GLN A 103 9.70 15.34 -13.89
CA GLN A 103 10.80 14.60 -13.28
C GLN A 103 11.78 15.55 -12.58
N ILE A 104 12.16 16.67 -13.25
CA ILE A 104 13.03 17.70 -12.66
C ILE A 104 12.38 18.29 -11.41
N ASN A 105 11.10 18.70 -11.50
CA ASN A 105 10.38 19.25 -10.37
C ASN A 105 10.32 18.28 -9.19
N HIS A 106 10.06 17.00 -9.46
CA HIS A 106 10.05 15.97 -8.44
C HIS A 106 11.40 15.85 -7.71
N ILE A 107 12.51 15.80 -8.46
CA ILE A 107 13.86 15.74 -7.86
C ILE A 107 14.15 17.01 -7.05
N ASN A 108 13.70 18.18 -7.51
CA ASN A 108 13.84 19.42 -6.75
C ASN A 108 13.07 19.38 -5.42
N ILE A 109 11.86 18.82 -5.41
CA ILE A 109 11.08 18.62 -4.17
C ILE A 109 11.85 17.70 -3.22
N LEU A 110 12.32 16.53 -3.69
CA LEU A 110 13.06 15.57 -2.89
C LEU A 110 14.32 16.17 -2.23
N ASN A 111 15.04 17.03 -2.95
CA ASN A 111 16.26 17.70 -2.44
C ASN A 111 15.96 18.93 -1.57
N SER A 112 14.70 19.33 -1.43
CA SER A 112 14.30 20.54 -0.69
C SER A 112 13.57 20.25 0.62
N VAL A 113 13.23 18.98 0.91
CA VAL A 113 12.57 18.56 2.15
C VAL A 113 13.58 18.17 3.22
N ASP A 114 13.13 18.05 4.47
CA ASP A 114 13.96 17.67 5.60
C ASP A 114 14.16 16.14 5.70
N GLY A 115 13.30 15.37 5.07
CA GLY A 115 13.43 13.91 4.97
C GLY A 115 12.39 13.28 4.04
N ILE A 116 12.63 12.05 3.66
CA ILE A 116 11.80 11.25 2.76
C ILE A 116 11.33 10.00 3.49
N LEU A 117 10.03 9.73 3.45
CA LEU A 117 9.39 8.53 4.00
C LEU A 117 9.09 7.57 2.85
N SER A 118 9.63 6.37 2.90
CA SER A 118 9.45 5.31 1.90
C SER A 118 8.75 4.10 2.51
N GLU A 119 7.77 3.54 1.83
CA GLU A 119 7.01 2.38 2.30
C GLU A 119 7.67 1.03 1.92
N ASN A 120 8.77 1.05 1.18
CA ASN A 120 9.49 -0.16 0.77
C ASN A 120 10.98 0.11 0.53
N GLU A 121 11.77 -0.96 0.58
CA GLU A 121 13.23 -0.89 0.42
C GLU A 121 13.69 -0.52 -0.99
N THR A 122 12.91 -0.81 -2.01
CA THR A 122 13.27 -0.48 -3.40
C THR A 122 13.17 1.02 -3.63
N ASP A 123 12.07 1.64 -3.21
CA ASP A 123 11.92 3.09 -3.30
C ASP A 123 12.90 3.81 -2.37
N TYR A 124 13.21 3.25 -1.20
CA TYR A 124 14.28 3.76 -0.32
C TYR A 124 15.62 3.85 -1.06
N LYS A 125 16.03 2.80 -1.76
CA LYS A 125 17.28 2.80 -2.56
C LYS A 125 17.24 3.86 -3.67
N TYR A 126 16.11 3.98 -4.35
CA TYR A 126 15.91 5.00 -5.39
C TYR A 126 16.06 6.41 -4.82
N TYR A 127 15.35 6.73 -3.75
CA TYR A 127 15.41 8.07 -3.15
C TYR A 127 16.79 8.44 -2.63
N ARG A 128 17.48 7.51 -2.01
CA ARG A 128 18.89 7.72 -1.61
C ARG A 128 19.81 8.02 -2.78
N GLY A 129 19.53 7.46 -3.95
CA GLY A 129 20.32 7.72 -5.15
C GLY A 129 20.06 9.08 -5.78
N VAL A 130 18.78 9.50 -5.83
CA VAL A 130 18.38 10.75 -6.51
C VAL A 130 18.41 11.98 -5.60
N ALA A 131 18.37 11.82 -4.29
CA ALA A 131 18.43 12.89 -3.30
C ALA A 131 19.45 12.53 -2.18
N PRO A 132 20.74 12.42 -2.51
CA PRO A 132 21.75 11.87 -1.60
C PRO A 132 22.00 12.70 -0.33
N SER A 133 21.62 13.97 -0.32
CA SER A 133 21.76 14.85 0.83
C SER A 133 20.51 14.88 1.74
N THR A 134 19.42 14.25 1.32
CA THR A 134 18.17 14.21 2.08
C THR A 134 18.06 12.87 2.82
N PRO A 135 17.87 12.85 4.14
CA PRO A 135 17.63 11.61 4.89
C PRO A 135 16.43 10.84 4.34
N VAL A 136 16.56 9.53 4.21
CA VAL A 136 15.48 8.63 3.76
C VAL A 136 15.23 7.60 4.84
N HIS A 137 13.96 7.39 5.19
CA HIS A 137 13.51 6.42 6.18
C HIS A 137 12.51 5.46 5.56
N THR A 138 12.70 4.16 5.75
CA THR A 138 11.69 3.16 5.37
C THR A 138 10.69 3.02 6.50
N ILE A 139 9.44 3.36 6.24
CA ILE A 139 8.35 3.28 7.23
C ILE A 139 7.48 2.05 6.97
N PRO A 140 6.91 1.43 8.00
CA PRO A 140 5.97 0.32 7.82
C PRO A 140 4.71 0.77 7.09
N THR A 141 4.29 -0.01 6.08
CA THR A 141 2.93 0.07 5.54
C THR A 141 1.93 -0.21 6.64
N LEU A 142 0.79 0.47 6.64
CA LEU A 142 -0.22 0.32 7.67
C LEU A 142 -1.60 0.01 7.09
N ILE A 143 -2.39 -0.76 7.84
CA ILE A 143 -3.82 -0.97 7.61
C ILE A 143 -4.61 -0.50 8.84
N ILE A 144 -5.90 -0.22 8.68
CA ILE A 144 -6.75 0.13 9.82
C ILE A 144 -7.20 -1.15 10.51
N GLU A 145 -6.46 -1.57 11.54
CA GLU A 145 -6.68 -2.83 12.27
C GLU A 145 -8.08 -2.95 12.84
N ASP A 146 -8.61 -1.89 13.45
CA ASP A 146 -9.93 -1.87 14.07
C ASP A 146 -11.04 -2.31 13.11
N TYR A 147 -10.88 -1.98 11.82
CA TYR A 147 -11.83 -2.40 10.79
C TYR A 147 -11.75 -3.88 10.43
N LEU A 148 -10.58 -4.48 10.55
CA LEU A 148 -10.33 -5.85 10.12
C LEU A 148 -10.45 -6.85 11.29
N LEU A 149 -10.38 -6.36 12.53
CA LEU A 149 -10.33 -7.22 13.71
C LEU A 149 -11.57 -8.14 13.81
N ASP A 150 -12.76 -7.61 13.60
CA ASP A 150 -13.98 -8.42 13.60
C ASP A 150 -14.05 -9.40 12.45
N ALA A 151 -13.44 -9.05 11.31
CA ALA A 151 -13.39 -9.91 10.14
C ALA A 151 -12.49 -11.16 10.35
N ARG A 152 -11.56 -11.15 11.30
CA ARG A 152 -10.77 -12.35 11.67
C ARG A 152 -11.64 -13.54 12.10
N LYS A 153 -12.87 -13.29 12.57
CA LYS A 153 -13.82 -14.32 13.03
C LYS A 153 -14.61 -14.97 11.88
N VAL A 154 -14.49 -14.45 10.67
CA VAL A 154 -15.21 -14.97 9.51
C VAL A 154 -14.69 -16.35 9.12
N VAL A 155 -15.61 -17.29 8.92
CA VAL A 155 -15.27 -18.64 8.49
C VAL A 155 -14.78 -18.64 7.06
N LYS A 156 -13.59 -19.19 6.83
CA LYS A 156 -13.01 -19.32 5.49
C LYS A 156 -13.86 -20.23 4.61
N GLN A 157 -14.12 -19.80 3.39
CA GLN A 157 -14.79 -20.56 2.36
C GLN A 157 -13.74 -21.07 1.36
N ASP A 158 -14.00 -22.18 0.73
CA ASP A 158 -13.09 -22.75 -0.28
C ASP A 158 -13.16 -21.95 -1.58
N LYS A 159 -12.53 -20.80 -1.58
CA LYS A 159 -12.39 -19.85 -2.71
C LYS A 159 -11.11 -19.06 -2.61
N THR A 160 -10.68 -18.54 -3.73
CA THR A 160 -9.41 -17.79 -3.89
C THR A 160 -9.67 -16.34 -4.26
N MET A 161 -8.91 -15.43 -3.66
CA MET A 161 -8.83 -14.03 -4.07
C MET A 161 -7.53 -13.81 -4.83
N ILE A 162 -7.60 -13.18 -6.02
CA ILE A 162 -6.41 -12.64 -6.67
C ILE A 162 -6.33 -11.14 -6.45
N GLY A 163 -5.14 -10.68 -6.10
CA GLY A 163 -4.83 -9.25 -6.00
C GLY A 163 -4.48 -8.66 -7.37
N GLY A 164 -4.78 -7.38 -7.55
CA GLY A 164 -4.59 -6.73 -8.83
C GLY A 164 -5.74 -6.99 -9.80
N ASN A 165 -5.55 -6.57 -11.04
CA ASN A 165 -6.49 -6.79 -12.13
C ASN A 165 -5.72 -7.29 -13.36
N CYS A 166 -6.45 -7.66 -14.42
CA CYS A 166 -5.83 -8.10 -15.69
C CYS A 166 -5.27 -6.94 -16.51
N SER A 167 -5.05 -5.76 -15.93
CA SER A 167 -4.36 -4.65 -16.59
C SER A 167 -2.84 -4.85 -16.50
N ASP A 168 -2.16 -4.44 -17.49
CA ASP A 168 -0.74 -4.45 -17.80
C ASP A 168 0.22 -4.93 -16.67
N TRP A 169 0.54 -4.07 -15.73
CA TRP A 169 1.60 -4.32 -14.73
C TRP A 169 1.11 -4.87 -13.38
N TYR A 170 -0.20 -5.18 -13.26
CA TYR A 170 -0.75 -5.70 -11.99
C TYR A 170 -0.57 -7.22 -11.79
N GLY A 171 -0.13 -7.96 -12.82
CA GLY A 171 0.09 -9.41 -12.72
C GLY A 171 -1.19 -10.22 -12.46
N GLY A 172 -2.33 -9.73 -12.88
CA GLY A 172 -3.63 -10.39 -12.66
C GLY A 172 -3.74 -11.71 -13.41
N PHE A 173 -3.18 -11.80 -14.62
CA PHE A 173 -3.20 -13.05 -15.40
C PHE A 173 -2.30 -14.13 -14.78
N ASP A 174 -1.08 -13.80 -14.38
CA ASP A 174 -0.18 -14.75 -13.71
C ASP A 174 -0.78 -15.20 -12.37
N SER A 175 -1.37 -14.27 -11.63
CA SER A 175 -2.10 -14.58 -10.39
C SER A 175 -3.28 -15.51 -10.64
N TYR A 176 -4.02 -15.34 -11.75
CA TYR A 176 -5.09 -16.23 -12.13
C TYR A 176 -4.58 -17.64 -12.46
N LEU A 177 -3.49 -17.76 -13.22
CA LEU A 177 -2.90 -19.06 -13.59
C LEU A 177 -2.52 -19.89 -12.35
N ILE A 178 -2.03 -19.25 -11.30
CA ILE A 178 -1.72 -19.90 -10.04
C ILE A 178 -2.98 -20.19 -9.24
N ALA A 179 -3.92 -19.24 -9.18
CA ALA A 179 -5.19 -19.43 -8.46
C ALA A 179 -6.03 -20.57 -9.04
N ASP A 180 -5.92 -20.83 -10.34
CA ASP A 180 -6.64 -21.91 -11.02
C ASP A 180 -6.27 -23.31 -10.51
N ILE A 181 -5.09 -23.49 -9.92
CA ILE A 181 -4.62 -24.74 -9.31
C ILE A 181 -5.47 -25.13 -8.10
N PHE A 182 -5.98 -24.17 -7.33
CA PHE A 182 -6.84 -24.44 -6.17
C PHE A 182 -8.18 -25.07 -6.53
N ASN A 183 -8.53 -25.11 -7.81
CA ASN A 183 -9.75 -25.73 -8.36
C ASN A 183 -11.06 -25.26 -7.67
N ASN A 184 -11.11 -24.01 -7.26
CA ASN A 184 -12.24 -23.39 -6.57
C ASN A 184 -12.64 -22.06 -7.25
N PRO A 185 -13.75 -21.40 -6.85
CA PRO A 185 -14.11 -20.07 -7.37
C PRO A 185 -13.00 -19.04 -7.12
N ILE A 186 -12.68 -18.28 -8.15
CA ILE A 186 -11.67 -17.22 -8.12
C ILE A 186 -12.36 -15.88 -8.22
N ASP A 187 -12.15 -15.02 -7.25
CA ASP A 187 -12.67 -13.66 -7.24
C ASP A 187 -11.51 -12.65 -7.42
N MET A 188 -11.76 -11.58 -8.20
CA MET A 188 -10.83 -10.47 -8.40
C MET A 188 -11.53 -9.14 -8.17
N PRO A 189 -10.99 -8.22 -7.38
CA PRO A 189 -11.57 -6.88 -7.24
C PRO A 189 -11.45 -6.10 -8.54
N LYS A 190 -12.51 -5.38 -8.91
CA LYS A 190 -12.49 -4.51 -10.09
C LYS A 190 -11.65 -3.27 -9.80
N MET A 191 -10.46 -3.19 -10.40
CA MET A 191 -9.53 -2.07 -10.27
C MET A 191 -9.46 -1.19 -11.53
N SER A 192 -9.98 -1.67 -12.65
CA SER A 192 -10.02 -0.96 -13.94
C SER A 192 -11.26 -1.32 -14.75
N ASN A 193 -11.43 -0.68 -15.91
CA ASN A 193 -12.52 -0.97 -16.84
C ASN A 193 -12.19 -2.10 -17.85
N VAL A 194 -11.15 -2.88 -17.60
CA VAL A 194 -10.80 -4.00 -18.48
C VAL A 194 -11.70 -5.19 -18.17
N ASP A 195 -12.48 -5.61 -19.15
CA ASP A 195 -13.36 -6.77 -19.10
C ASP A 195 -12.73 -7.94 -19.86
N LEU A 196 -11.96 -8.78 -19.14
CA LEU A 196 -11.40 -10.03 -19.68
C LEU A 196 -12.00 -11.29 -19.04
N HIS A 197 -12.96 -11.11 -18.14
CA HIS A 197 -13.48 -12.19 -17.29
C HIS A 197 -14.22 -13.29 -18.09
N ASP A 198 -14.86 -12.95 -19.21
CA ASP A 198 -15.55 -13.94 -20.05
C ASP A 198 -14.61 -14.95 -20.70
N GLN A 199 -13.32 -14.67 -20.69
CA GLN A 199 -12.28 -15.52 -21.29
C GLN A 199 -11.58 -16.43 -20.27
N LEU A 200 -11.77 -16.16 -18.97
CA LEU A 200 -11.06 -16.88 -17.90
C LEU A 200 -12.06 -17.73 -17.07
N PRO A 201 -12.03 -19.07 -17.23
CA PRO A 201 -12.92 -19.96 -16.47
C PRO A 201 -12.80 -19.74 -14.95
N ARG A 202 -13.90 -19.85 -14.24
CA ARG A 202 -14.00 -19.70 -12.76
C ARG A 202 -13.67 -18.31 -12.22
N LEU A 203 -13.18 -17.37 -13.03
CA LEU A 203 -12.90 -16.01 -12.61
C LEU A 203 -14.18 -15.17 -12.56
N LYS A 204 -14.40 -14.53 -11.41
CA LYS A 204 -15.45 -13.53 -11.23
C LYS A 204 -14.83 -12.20 -10.85
N ILE A 205 -15.10 -11.17 -11.64
CA ILE A 205 -14.76 -9.80 -11.28
C ILE A 205 -15.81 -9.27 -10.31
N LEU A 206 -15.37 -8.93 -9.10
CA LEU A 206 -16.24 -8.36 -8.08
C LEU A 206 -16.56 -6.90 -8.42
N PRO A 207 -17.83 -6.46 -8.33
CA PRO A 207 -18.16 -5.05 -8.45
C PRO A 207 -17.46 -4.27 -7.34
N HIS A 208 -17.35 -2.94 -7.52
CA HIS A 208 -16.87 -2.07 -6.45
C HIS A 208 -17.76 -2.25 -5.21
N VAL A 209 -17.15 -2.67 -4.11
CA VAL A 209 -17.82 -2.89 -2.82
C VAL A 209 -17.33 -1.83 -1.84
N GLN A 210 -18.26 -1.22 -1.11
CA GLN A 210 -17.88 -0.29 -0.04
C GLN A 210 -17.00 -1.00 0.99
N PHE A 211 -16.00 -0.29 1.49
CA PHE A 211 -15.00 -0.85 2.41
C PHE A 211 -15.60 -1.56 3.63
N THR A 212 -16.67 -1.04 4.19
CA THR A 212 -17.37 -1.64 5.34
C THR A 212 -17.86 -3.08 5.10
N HIS A 213 -18.25 -3.39 3.86
CA HIS A 213 -18.64 -4.74 3.45
C HIS A 213 -17.44 -5.53 2.90
N TRP A 214 -16.50 -4.84 2.26
CA TRP A 214 -15.31 -5.45 1.67
C TRP A 214 -14.50 -6.26 2.67
N ARG A 215 -14.30 -5.76 3.88
CA ARG A 215 -13.52 -6.44 4.93
C ARG A 215 -14.02 -7.85 5.25
N TYR A 216 -15.35 -8.02 5.36
CA TYR A 216 -15.94 -9.34 5.63
C TYR A 216 -15.86 -10.23 4.40
N LYS A 217 -16.12 -9.65 3.23
CA LYS A 217 -15.99 -10.37 1.96
C LYS A 217 -14.56 -10.86 1.75
N PHE A 218 -13.58 -10.01 2.00
CA PHE A 218 -12.17 -10.36 1.88
C PHE A 218 -11.75 -11.45 2.88
N ALA A 219 -12.27 -11.42 4.08
CA ALA A 219 -11.94 -12.40 5.12
C ALA A 219 -12.47 -13.83 4.87
N GLU A 220 -13.44 -14.00 3.94
CA GLU A 220 -13.99 -15.29 3.59
C GLU A 220 -13.05 -16.18 2.77
N TYR A 221 -12.01 -15.63 2.13
CA TYR A 221 -11.14 -16.39 1.24
C TYR A 221 -10.20 -17.30 2.01
N LYS A 222 -10.03 -18.54 1.50
CA LYS A 222 -9.09 -19.51 2.02
C LYS A 222 -7.68 -19.28 1.50
N PHE A 223 -7.56 -18.88 0.23
CA PHE A 223 -6.29 -18.65 -0.44
C PHE A 223 -6.26 -17.27 -1.10
N ALA A 224 -5.06 -16.74 -1.29
CA ALA A 224 -4.83 -15.54 -2.08
C ALA A 224 -3.60 -15.70 -2.98
N VAL A 225 -3.60 -14.99 -4.11
CA VAL A 225 -2.45 -14.91 -5.01
C VAL A 225 -2.28 -13.46 -5.48
N HIS A 226 -1.06 -12.95 -5.42
CA HIS A 226 -0.73 -11.59 -5.84
C HIS A 226 0.66 -11.51 -6.47
N LEU A 227 0.76 -11.95 -7.71
CA LEU A 227 1.99 -11.93 -8.50
C LEU A 227 2.11 -10.59 -9.25
N MET A 228 2.18 -9.50 -8.50
CA MET A 228 2.31 -8.16 -9.06
C MET A 228 3.79 -7.77 -9.19
N PRO A 229 4.30 -7.55 -10.43
CA PRO A 229 5.70 -7.21 -10.65
C PRO A 229 6.05 -5.77 -10.22
N ALA A 230 5.06 -4.91 -10.07
CA ALA A 230 5.28 -3.56 -9.58
C ALA A 230 5.34 -3.52 -8.06
N ILE A 231 6.42 -2.96 -7.53
CA ILE A 231 6.62 -2.81 -6.10
C ILE A 231 5.82 -1.60 -5.61
N THR A 232 4.93 -1.83 -4.65
CA THR A 232 4.06 -0.81 -4.04
C THR A 232 4.10 -0.93 -2.52
N ALA A 233 3.23 -0.20 -1.82
CA ALA A 233 3.05 -0.33 -0.36
C ALA A 233 2.68 -1.77 0.09
N GLY A 234 2.10 -2.60 -0.81
CA GLY A 234 1.82 -4.01 -0.54
C GLY A 234 0.62 -4.24 0.39
N THR A 235 -0.36 -3.35 0.40
CA THR A 235 -1.54 -3.43 1.29
C THR A 235 -2.37 -4.71 1.07
N PHE A 236 -2.40 -5.28 -0.13
CA PHE A 236 -3.10 -6.55 -0.37
C PHE A 236 -2.47 -7.69 0.45
N CYS A 237 -1.15 -7.88 0.35
CA CYS A 237 -0.43 -8.90 1.09
C CYS A 237 -0.53 -8.65 2.61
N LEU A 238 -0.54 -7.40 3.03
CA LEU A 238 -0.68 -7.03 4.43
C LEU A 238 -2.06 -7.37 5.00
N ASN A 239 -3.13 -7.10 4.23
CA ASN A 239 -4.50 -7.49 4.61
C ASN A 239 -4.65 -9.01 4.69
N THR A 240 -4.08 -9.77 3.74
CA THR A 240 -4.12 -11.24 3.79
C THR A 240 -3.38 -11.77 5.01
N ALA A 241 -2.22 -11.20 5.33
CA ALA A 241 -1.44 -11.59 6.50
C ALA A 241 -2.20 -11.32 7.81
N PHE A 242 -2.77 -10.12 7.96
CA PHE A 242 -3.61 -9.79 9.13
C PHE A 242 -4.77 -10.77 9.33
N LEU A 243 -5.39 -11.19 8.24
CA LEU A 243 -6.54 -12.11 8.26
C LEU A 243 -6.14 -13.60 8.29
N GLY A 244 -4.85 -13.93 8.30
CA GLY A 244 -4.36 -15.30 8.26
C GLY A 244 -4.75 -16.04 6.98
N ILE A 245 -4.73 -15.35 5.84
CA ILE A 245 -4.96 -15.93 4.52
C ILE A 245 -3.60 -16.19 3.87
N PRO A 246 -3.19 -17.44 3.63
CA PRO A 246 -1.98 -17.73 2.86
C PRO A 246 -2.03 -17.06 1.48
N CYS A 247 -1.02 -16.27 1.16
CA CYS A 247 -0.94 -15.50 -0.09
C CYS A 247 0.39 -15.80 -0.79
N ILE A 248 0.33 -16.33 -2.01
CA ILE A 248 1.51 -16.48 -2.87
C ILE A 248 1.78 -15.15 -3.57
N GLY A 249 3.00 -14.65 -3.48
CA GLY A 249 3.38 -13.36 -4.09
C GLY A 249 4.87 -13.22 -4.32
N TYR A 250 5.28 -12.14 -5.00
CA TYR A 250 6.69 -11.91 -5.28
C TYR A 250 7.46 -11.39 -4.05
N VAL A 251 8.66 -11.91 -3.86
CA VAL A 251 9.59 -11.60 -2.75
C VAL A 251 10.01 -10.13 -2.73
N ASP A 252 9.93 -9.44 -3.86
CA ASP A 252 10.28 -8.03 -3.99
C ASP A 252 9.31 -7.09 -3.25
N SER A 253 8.10 -7.55 -2.94
CA SER A 253 7.18 -6.85 -2.06
C SER A 253 7.58 -7.07 -0.60
N ASP A 254 7.96 -6.01 0.11
CA ASP A 254 8.39 -6.09 1.51
C ASP A 254 7.34 -6.73 2.42
N THR A 255 6.07 -6.41 2.22
CA THR A 255 4.95 -6.97 2.99
C THR A 255 4.79 -8.45 2.73
N GLN A 256 4.96 -8.90 1.48
CA GLN A 256 4.94 -10.31 1.12
C GLN A 256 6.11 -11.05 1.76
N ARG A 257 7.33 -10.59 1.51
CA ARG A 257 8.56 -11.21 2.00
C ARG A 257 8.58 -11.34 3.52
N LYS A 258 8.18 -10.29 4.24
CA LYS A 258 8.21 -10.27 5.69
C LYS A 258 7.05 -11.04 6.31
N CYS A 259 5.83 -10.90 5.79
CA CYS A 259 4.66 -11.53 6.39
C CYS A 259 4.50 -12.99 5.97
N GLN A 260 4.82 -13.34 4.73
CA GLN A 260 4.56 -14.67 4.15
C GLN A 260 5.81 -15.26 3.48
N PRO A 261 6.91 -15.42 4.22
CA PRO A 261 8.21 -15.82 3.66
C PRO A 261 8.16 -17.17 2.91
N ASP A 262 7.41 -18.15 3.43
CA ASP A 262 7.30 -19.49 2.84
C ASP A 262 6.43 -19.53 1.56
N LEU A 263 5.72 -18.43 1.25
CA LEU A 263 4.87 -18.25 0.09
C LEU A 263 5.38 -17.15 -0.85
N SER A 264 6.62 -16.71 -0.64
CA SER A 264 7.28 -15.71 -1.47
C SER A 264 8.10 -16.39 -2.55
N VAL A 265 7.96 -15.92 -3.80
CA VAL A 265 8.68 -16.43 -4.96
C VAL A 265 9.45 -15.31 -5.65
N ASP A 266 10.51 -15.65 -6.37
CA ASP A 266 11.25 -14.68 -7.17
C ASP A 266 10.40 -14.12 -8.32
N LEU A 267 10.74 -12.94 -8.79
CA LEU A 267 10.02 -12.29 -9.88
C LEU A 267 9.98 -13.21 -11.11
N TYR A 268 8.77 -13.47 -11.62
CA TYR A 268 8.46 -14.38 -12.73
C TYR A 268 8.72 -15.88 -12.48
N ASP A 269 9.05 -16.30 -11.28
CA ASP A 269 9.15 -17.73 -10.95
C ASP A 269 7.76 -18.36 -10.77
N VAL A 270 7.08 -18.52 -11.90
CA VAL A 270 5.73 -19.10 -11.96
C VAL A 270 5.75 -20.60 -11.64
N GLU A 271 6.86 -21.29 -11.92
CA GLU A 271 7.02 -22.72 -11.58
C GLU A 271 6.99 -22.92 -10.07
N LYS A 272 7.79 -22.12 -9.35
CA LYS A 272 7.79 -22.18 -7.88
C LYS A 272 6.44 -21.78 -7.28
N ALA A 273 5.78 -20.79 -7.85
CA ALA A 273 4.44 -20.38 -7.41
C ALA A 273 3.42 -21.53 -7.57
N ARG A 274 3.51 -22.34 -8.65
CA ARG A 274 2.69 -23.54 -8.85
C ARG A 274 2.96 -24.59 -7.77
N GLU A 275 4.22 -24.92 -7.52
CA GLU A 275 4.60 -25.88 -6.46
C GLU A 275 4.01 -25.50 -5.10
N LEU A 276 4.07 -24.20 -4.75
CA LEU A 276 3.52 -23.69 -3.49
C LEU A 276 1.98 -23.78 -3.46
N ALA A 277 1.31 -23.52 -4.58
CA ALA A 277 -0.13 -23.66 -4.67
C ALA A 277 -0.57 -25.12 -4.50
N ASP A 278 0.09 -26.06 -5.19
CA ASP A 278 -0.16 -27.50 -5.02
C ASP A 278 0.07 -27.93 -3.57
N ARG A 279 1.15 -27.47 -2.95
CA ARG A 279 1.46 -27.78 -1.55
C ARG A 279 0.40 -27.23 -0.58
N LEU A 280 -0.09 -26.02 -0.77
CA LEU A 280 -1.17 -25.44 0.05
C LEU A 280 -2.48 -26.26 -0.02
N VAL A 281 -2.74 -26.92 -1.16
CA VAL A 281 -3.91 -27.81 -1.33
C VAL A 281 -3.71 -29.14 -0.65
N MET A 282 -2.51 -29.74 -0.80
CA MET A 282 -2.25 -31.13 -0.43
C MET A 282 -1.78 -31.30 1.02
N ASP A 283 -1.23 -30.26 1.61
CA ASP A 283 -0.57 -30.28 2.93
C ASP A 283 -1.24 -29.30 3.89
N TRP A 284 -2.14 -29.82 4.72
CA TRP A 284 -2.86 -29.01 5.71
C TRP A 284 -1.94 -28.40 6.78
N ASP A 285 -0.90 -29.11 7.18
CA ASP A 285 0.05 -28.62 8.19
C ASP A 285 0.84 -27.44 7.62
N PHE A 286 1.19 -27.48 6.34
CA PHE A 286 1.82 -26.36 5.65
C PHE A 286 0.87 -25.16 5.52
N TYR A 287 -0.40 -25.39 5.18
CA TYR A 287 -1.41 -24.33 5.14
C TYR A 287 -1.54 -23.63 6.50
N ASP A 288 -1.72 -24.41 7.57
CA ASP A 288 -1.87 -23.89 8.94
C ASP A 288 -0.62 -23.14 9.40
N HIS A 289 0.58 -23.69 9.11
CA HIS A 289 1.84 -23.03 9.35
C HIS A 289 1.92 -21.67 8.65
N CYS A 290 1.64 -21.59 7.34
CA CYS A 290 1.67 -20.35 6.58
C CYS A 290 0.67 -19.31 7.12
N SER A 291 -0.54 -19.75 7.45
CA SER A 291 -1.58 -18.88 8.02
C SER A 291 -1.14 -18.27 9.36
N LYS A 292 -0.61 -19.07 10.27
CA LYS A 292 -0.12 -18.61 11.59
C LYS A 292 1.12 -17.73 11.48
N THR A 293 2.03 -18.08 10.59
CA THR A 293 3.25 -17.29 10.31
C THR A 293 2.88 -15.91 9.79
N ALA A 294 1.90 -15.82 8.87
CA ALA A 294 1.44 -14.56 8.34
C ALA A 294 0.92 -13.61 9.43
N ILE A 295 0.05 -14.10 10.33
CA ILE A 295 -0.48 -13.31 11.45
C ILE A 295 0.65 -12.85 12.38
N LYS A 296 1.51 -13.78 12.80
CA LYS A 296 2.63 -13.49 13.70
C LYS A 296 3.57 -12.43 13.13
N ASN A 297 3.92 -12.56 11.85
CA ASN A 297 4.84 -11.64 11.20
C ASN A 297 4.19 -10.26 10.93
N TYR A 298 2.87 -10.23 10.65
CA TYR A 298 2.14 -8.97 10.64
C TYR A 298 2.28 -8.24 11.98
N GLU A 299 1.98 -8.90 13.08
CA GLU A 299 2.06 -8.32 14.43
C GLU A 299 3.48 -7.85 14.78
N LEU A 300 4.50 -8.56 14.31
CA LEU A 300 5.91 -8.25 14.56
C LEU A 300 6.42 -7.05 13.75
N HIS A 301 5.93 -6.85 12.51
CA HIS A 301 6.55 -5.91 11.58
C HIS A 301 5.65 -4.75 11.16
N TYR A 302 4.31 -4.90 11.25
CA TYR A 302 3.36 -3.98 10.62
C TYR A 302 2.18 -3.58 11.50
N SER A 303 2.16 -3.96 12.79
CA SER A 303 1.12 -3.50 13.69
C SER A 303 1.14 -1.98 13.86
N GLU A 304 -0.01 -1.40 14.18
CA GLU A 304 -0.12 0.06 14.41
C GLU A 304 0.86 0.54 15.49
N SER A 305 1.08 -0.26 16.53
CA SER A 305 2.04 0.07 17.60
C SER A 305 3.49 0.17 17.08
N ILE A 306 3.92 -0.76 16.23
CA ILE A 306 5.24 -0.73 15.59
C ILE A 306 5.39 0.50 14.69
N PHE A 307 4.35 0.83 13.91
CA PHE A 307 4.36 2.03 13.08
C PHE A 307 4.51 3.30 13.93
N ILE A 308 3.72 3.44 15.00
CA ILE A 308 3.76 4.62 15.88
C ILE A 308 5.14 4.77 16.55
N GLU A 309 5.72 3.66 17.04
CA GLU A 309 7.04 3.67 17.64
C GLU A 309 8.10 4.13 16.64
N TYR A 310 8.09 3.55 15.44
CA TYR A 310 9.02 3.90 14.36
C TYR A 310 8.90 5.38 13.96
N MET A 311 7.66 5.88 13.79
CA MET A 311 7.45 7.29 13.42
C MET A 311 7.91 8.27 14.52
N LYS A 312 7.80 7.89 15.80
CA LYS A 312 8.38 8.70 16.88
C LYS A 312 9.89 8.81 16.75
N GLU A 313 10.58 7.68 16.52
CA GLU A 313 12.03 7.69 16.31
C GLU A 313 12.45 8.57 15.13
N VAL A 314 11.71 8.48 14.00
CA VAL A 314 11.97 9.29 12.79
C VAL A 314 11.76 10.79 13.06
N PHE A 315 10.75 11.15 13.82
CA PHE A 315 10.42 12.56 14.05
C PHE A 315 11.26 13.20 15.16
N ASP A 316 11.75 12.43 16.13
CA ASP A 316 12.57 12.91 17.24
C ASP A 316 14.07 13.03 16.86
N GLY A 317 14.49 12.35 15.80
CA GLY A 317 15.86 12.40 15.24
C GLY A 317 16.03 13.51 14.24
#